data_ef67b3ecb1fd8f6da1232e789a56b7d3
#
_entry.id   ef67b3ecb1fd8f6da1232e789a56b7d3
#
_cell.length_a   1.000
_cell.length_b   1.000
_cell.length_c   1.000
_cell.angle_alpha   90.00
_cell.angle_beta   90.00
_cell.angle_gamma   90.00
#
_symmetry.space_group_name_H-M   'P 1'
#
loop_
_entity.id
_entity.type
_entity.pdbx_description
1 polymer ?
#
loop_
_entity_poly.entity_id
_entity_poly.type
_entity_poly.pdbx_seq_one_letter_code
_entity_poly.pdbx_strand_id
1 'polypeptide(L)'
;GHRMAAGLRVRPERLEEFRQRFNEAVLSQLGEELPSPSLILDGELDFAAASDPIFLKELELMEPFGIGNPEPVFSSPPLLIRRRSLFGPQKNHVKLELYDESCGKTLYAKAWRQADNLPSSLEGQRVRLAYSPSIDRYNGIANVDVRIRDMEFLQR
;
A
#
# COMPACT_ATOMS: atom_id res chain seq x y z
N GLY A 1 10.38 25.24 13.75
CA GLY A 1 10.02 24.00 13.07
C GLY A 1 9.91 24.21 11.57
N HIS A 2 9.94 23.12 10.84
CA HIS A 2 9.67 23.12 9.41
C HIS A 2 8.14 22.96 9.19
N ARG A 3 7.62 23.42 8.04
CA ARG A 3 6.19 23.30 7.72
C ARG A 3 5.66 21.85 7.82
N MET A 4 6.51 20.87 7.56
CA MET A 4 6.18 19.44 7.56
C MET A 4 6.77 18.65 8.74
N ALA A 5 7.58 19.29 9.59
CA ALA A 5 8.21 18.63 10.72
C ALA A 5 8.55 19.59 11.85
N ALA A 6 8.33 19.17 13.08
CA ALA A 6 8.73 19.87 14.26
C ALA A 6 9.38 18.88 15.26
N GLY A 7 10.33 19.39 16.04
CA GLY A 7 10.96 18.64 17.12
C GLY A 7 10.90 19.42 18.41
N LEU A 8 10.76 18.73 19.52
CA LEU A 8 10.76 19.32 20.85
C LEU A 8 11.43 18.36 21.86
N ARG A 9 11.80 18.91 23.00
CA ARG A 9 12.30 18.12 24.13
C ARG A 9 11.25 18.15 25.24
N VAL A 10 10.89 16.96 25.73
CA VAL A 10 9.94 16.79 26.84
C VAL A 10 10.64 16.00 27.94
N ARG A 11 10.49 16.41 29.19
CA ARG A 11 10.93 15.61 30.33
C ARG A 11 10.08 14.34 30.40
N PRO A 12 10.66 13.16 30.71
CA PRO A 12 9.90 11.90 30.75
C PRO A 12 8.64 11.97 31.62
N GLU A 13 8.72 12.66 32.75
CA GLU A 13 7.62 12.80 33.71
C GLU A 13 6.43 13.62 33.17
N ARG A 14 6.66 14.41 32.11
CA ARG A 14 5.64 15.24 31.48
C ARG A 14 5.15 14.71 30.14
N LEU A 15 5.58 13.51 29.76
CA LEU A 15 5.25 12.97 28.44
C LEU A 15 3.74 12.75 28.29
N GLU A 16 3.08 12.26 29.32
CA GLU A 16 1.65 12.00 29.28
C GLU A 16 0.83 13.29 29.24
N GLU A 17 1.19 14.28 30.06
CA GLU A 17 0.60 15.61 30.00
C GLU A 17 0.78 16.25 28.60
N PHE A 18 1.96 16.09 28.01
CA PHE A 18 2.22 16.57 26.66
C PHE A 18 1.31 15.89 25.62
N ARG A 19 1.15 14.56 25.67
CA ARG A 19 0.27 13.82 24.75
C ARG A 19 -1.16 14.33 24.81
N GLN A 20 -1.71 14.49 26.00
CA GLN A 20 -3.06 14.99 26.18
C GLN A 20 -3.24 16.37 25.60
N ARG A 21 -2.39 17.33 26.00
CA ARG A 21 -2.45 18.71 25.49
C ARG A 21 -2.21 18.83 24.00
N PHE A 22 -1.32 17.99 23.46
CA PHE A 22 -1.05 17.96 22.03
C PHE A 22 -2.27 17.47 21.25
N ASN A 23 -2.90 16.39 21.70
CA ASN A 23 -4.14 15.87 21.09
C ASN A 23 -5.28 16.91 21.17
N GLU A 24 -5.49 17.55 22.32
CA GLU A 24 -6.49 18.61 22.48
C GLU A 24 -6.25 19.77 21.52
N ALA A 25 -4.99 20.22 21.41
CA ALA A 25 -4.61 21.29 20.49
C ALA A 25 -4.83 20.92 19.01
N VAL A 26 -4.52 19.68 18.63
CA VAL A 26 -4.75 19.18 17.26
C VAL A 26 -6.24 19.10 16.97
N LEU A 27 -7.04 18.52 17.87
CA LEU A 27 -8.49 18.43 17.70
C LEU A 27 -9.16 19.80 17.62
N SER A 28 -8.71 20.76 18.43
CA SER A 28 -9.24 22.13 18.40
C SER A 28 -8.95 22.88 17.08
N GLN A 29 -7.86 22.51 16.38
CA GLN A 29 -7.50 23.09 15.08
C GLN A 29 -8.14 22.38 13.88
N LEU A 30 -8.33 21.07 13.97
CA LEU A 30 -8.89 20.26 12.88
C LEU A 30 -10.43 20.24 12.88
N GLY A 31 -11.07 20.61 14.01
CA GLY A 31 -12.52 20.46 14.20
C GLY A 31 -12.91 19.01 14.50
N GLU A 32 -14.19 18.71 14.35
CA GLU A 32 -14.74 17.37 14.67
C GLU A 32 -14.39 16.31 13.61
N GLU A 33 -14.06 16.72 12.39
CA GLU A 33 -13.70 15.79 11.31
C GLU A 33 -12.18 15.75 11.13
N LEU A 34 -11.60 14.60 11.43
CA LEU A 34 -10.21 14.33 11.09
C LEU A 34 -10.08 14.15 9.57
N PRO A 35 -9.10 14.81 8.91
CA PRO A 35 -8.90 14.61 7.48
C PRO A 35 -8.55 13.15 7.21
N SER A 36 -9.35 12.50 6.36
CA SER A 36 -9.03 11.16 5.89
C SER A 36 -7.85 11.21 4.92
N PRO A 37 -6.86 10.35 5.09
CA PRO A 37 -5.79 10.23 4.12
C PRO A 37 -6.37 9.84 2.75
N SER A 38 -5.95 10.53 1.69
CA SER A 38 -6.33 10.21 0.32
C SER A 38 -5.14 9.65 -0.45
N LEU A 39 -5.41 8.69 -1.32
CA LEU A 39 -4.44 8.12 -2.24
C LEU A 39 -4.82 8.53 -3.66
N ILE A 40 -3.89 9.19 -4.35
CA ILE A 40 -4.07 9.56 -5.76
C ILE A 40 -3.76 8.33 -6.61
N LEU A 41 -4.64 8.02 -7.56
CA LEU A 41 -4.47 6.94 -8.52
C LEU A 41 -4.15 7.54 -9.89
N ASP A 42 -3.14 7.01 -10.56
CA ASP A 42 -2.66 7.50 -11.86
C ASP A 42 -3.45 6.88 -13.04
N GLY A 43 -4.17 5.81 -12.78
CA GLY A 43 -5.03 5.16 -13.77
C GLY A 43 -5.49 3.77 -13.33
N GLU A 44 -6.20 3.10 -14.22
CA GLU A 44 -6.54 1.69 -14.07
C GLU A 44 -5.56 0.82 -14.85
N LEU A 45 -5.11 -0.28 -14.24
CA LEU A 45 -4.13 -1.19 -14.82
C LEU A 45 -4.50 -2.63 -14.46
N ASP A 46 -4.68 -3.48 -15.45
CA ASP A 46 -4.90 -4.92 -15.25
C ASP A 46 -3.58 -5.68 -15.07
N PHE A 47 -3.66 -6.94 -14.70
CA PHE A 47 -2.46 -7.75 -14.48
C PHE A 47 -1.72 -8.13 -15.78
N ALA A 48 -2.37 -8.04 -16.96
CA ALA A 48 -1.69 -8.23 -18.23
C ALA A 48 -0.74 -7.07 -18.50
N ALA A 49 -1.23 -5.85 -18.40
CA ALA A 49 -0.42 -4.65 -18.57
C ALA A 49 0.61 -4.48 -17.42
N ALA A 50 0.22 -4.73 -16.16
CA ALA A 50 1.13 -4.67 -15.02
C ALA A 50 2.30 -5.66 -15.09
N SER A 51 2.20 -6.71 -15.89
CA SER A 51 3.27 -7.70 -16.11
C SER A 51 3.96 -7.58 -17.47
N ASP A 52 3.66 -6.51 -18.23
CA ASP A 52 4.36 -6.25 -19.49
C ASP A 52 5.79 -5.76 -19.18
N PRO A 53 6.82 -6.46 -19.69
CA PRO A 53 8.22 -6.07 -19.46
C PRO A 53 8.56 -4.67 -20.01
N ILE A 54 7.91 -4.24 -21.09
CA ILE A 54 8.13 -2.92 -21.69
C ILE A 54 7.59 -1.86 -20.76
N PHE A 55 6.35 -2.00 -20.32
CA PHE A 55 5.71 -1.08 -19.38
C PHE A 55 6.49 -0.96 -18.06
N LEU A 56 6.91 -2.09 -17.49
CA LEU A 56 7.70 -2.10 -16.26
C LEU A 56 9.04 -1.41 -16.42
N LYS A 57 9.68 -1.57 -17.58
CA LYS A 57 10.94 -0.87 -17.89
C LYS A 57 10.73 0.64 -18.05
N GLU A 58 9.62 1.06 -18.63
CA GLU A 58 9.27 2.48 -18.74
C GLU A 58 9.03 3.10 -17.36
N LEU A 59 8.38 2.38 -16.45
CA LEU A 59 8.24 2.81 -15.05
C LEU A 59 9.60 2.96 -14.35
N GLU A 60 10.55 2.05 -14.58
CA GLU A 60 11.91 2.17 -14.04
C GLU A 60 12.63 3.43 -14.56
N LEU A 61 12.36 3.87 -15.79
CA LEU A 61 12.96 5.11 -16.33
C LEU A 61 12.45 6.38 -15.64
N MET A 62 11.32 6.30 -14.92
CA MET A 62 10.80 7.41 -14.13
C MET A 62 11.50 7.56 -12.76
N GLU A 63 12.30 6.59 -12.35
CA GLU A 63 13.04 6.63 -11.08
C GLU A 63 14.17 7.69 -11.11
N PRO A 64 14.59 8.24 -9.95
CA PRO A 64 14.18 7.86 -8.60
C PRO A 64 12.87 8.51 -8.18
N PHE A 65 12.02 7.74 -7.53
CA PHE A 65 10.79 8.25 -6.93
C PHE A 65 11.05 8.94 -5.59
N GLY A 66 10.27 9.98 -5.27
CA GLY A 66 10.42 10.74 -4.02
C GLY A 66 9.55 12.00 -4.00
N ILE A 67 9.96 13.00 -3.22
CA ILE A 67 9.27 14.29 -3.13
C ILE A 67 9.32 14.98 -4.49
N GLY A 68 8.15 15.30 -5.07
CA GLY A 68 8.02 15.92 -6.40
C GLY A 68 8.01 14.94 -7.57
N ASN A 69 8.30 13.65 -7.34
CA ASN A 69 8.17 12.58 -8.31
C ASN A 69 7.65 11.32 -7.60
N PRO A 70 6.35 11.26 -7.25
CA PRO A 70 5.80 10.12 -6.53
C PRO A 70 5.80 8.85 -7.38
N GLU A 71 5.97 7.70 -6.72
CA GLU A 71 5.82 6.40 -7.38
C GLU A 71 4.38 6.24 -7.88
N PRO A 72 4.15 5.87 -9.15
CA PRO A 72 2.82 5.70 -9.70
C PRO A 72 2.02 4.63 -8.96
N VAL A 73 0.73 4.92 -8.75
CA VAL A 73 -0.22 4.01 -8.10
C VAL A 73 -1.42 3.79 -9.01
N PHE A 74 -1.71 2.54 -9.29
CA PHE A 74 -2.78 2.15 -10.19
C PHE A 74 -3.92 1.46 -9.45
N SER A 75 -5.14 1.64 -9.95
CA SER A 75 -6.30 0.84 -9.55
C SER A 75 -6.34 -0.46 -10.35
N SER A 76 -6.60 -1.57 -9.70
CA SER A 76 -6.87 -2.81 -10.43
C SER A 76 -8.34 -2.93 -10.85
N PRO A 77 -8.67 -3.76 -11.86
CA PRO A 77 -10.01 -4.33 -11.97
C PRO A 77 -10.35 -5.18 -10.73
N PRO A 78 -11.59 -5.69 -10.58
CA PRO A 78 -11.93 -6.64 -9.54
C PRO A 78 -11.07 -7.92 -9.63
N LEU A 79 -10.40 -8.27 -8.53
CA LEU A 79 -9.52 -9.41 -8.41
C LEU A 79 -10.09 -10.43 -7.45
N LEU A 80 -9.92 -11.72 -7.74
CA LEU A 80 -10.27 -12.81 -6.84
C LEU A 80 -9.06 -13.19 -5.98
N ILE A 81 -9.20 -13.19 -4.65
CA ILE A 81 -8.18 -13.71 -3.75
C ILE A 81 -8.25 -15.23 -3.76
N ARG A 82 -7.21 -15.87 -4.27
CA ARG A 82 -7.08 -17.34 -4.29
C ARG A 82 -6.41 -17.88 -3.04
N ARG A 83 -5.44 -17.14 -2.53
CA ARG A 83 -4.66 -17.58 -1.36
C ARG A 83 -4.10 -16.40 -0.59
N ARG A 84 -4.07 -16.54 0.74
CA ARG A 84 -3.38 -15.65 1.67
C ARG A 84 -2.24 -16.41 2.34
N SER A 85 -1.08 -15.80 2.47
CA SER A 85 0.04 -16.34 3.23
C SER A 85 0.80 -15.23 3.96
N LEU A 86 1.43 -15.59 5.08
CA LEU A 86 2.28 -14.67 5.83
C LEU A 86 3.74 -14.90 5.43
N PHE A 87 4.52 -13.80 5.38
CA PHE A 87 5.94 -13.88 5.10
C PHE A 87 6.76 -12.90 5.96
N GLY A 88 8.09 -13.03 5.87
CA GLY A 88 9.04 -12.30 6.69
C GLY A 88 9.34 -13.00 8.02
N PRO A 89 10.45 -12.64 8.70
CA PRO A 89 10.89 -13.31 9.93
C PRO A 89 9.85 -13.27 11.06
N GLN A 90 9.11 -12.17 11.16
CA GLN A 90 8.07 -11.97 12.18
C GLN A 90 6.67 -12.33 11.69
N LYS A 91 6.51 -12.81 10.43
CA LYS A 91 5.23 -13.11 9.79
C LYS A 91 4.20 -11.95 9.84
N ASN A 92 4.69 -10.72 9.84
CA ASN A 92 3.88 -9.50 9.92
C ASN A 92 3.50 -8.91 8.54
N HIS A 93 3.92 -9.56 7.46
CA HIS A 93 3.58 -9.19 6.08
C HIS A 93 2.63 -10.22 5.48
N VAL A 94 1.77 -9.75 4.57
CA VAL A 94 0.81 -10.60 3.86
C VAL A 94 1.21 -10.68 2.39
N LYS A 95 1.22 -11.90 1.84
CA LYS A 95 1.31 -12.17 0.42
C LYS A 95 -0.02 -12.75 -0.04
N LEU A 96 -0.61 -12.13 -1.04
CA LEU A 96 -1.85 -12.57 -1.66
C LEU A 96 -1.56 -13.14 -3.04
N GLU A 97 -2.16 -14.27 -3.35
CA GLU A 97 -2.28 -14.79 -4.71
C GLU A 97 -3.62 -14.29 -5.27
N LEU A 98 -3.54 -13.45 -6.29
CA LEU A 98 -4.67 -12.72 -6.86
C LEU A 98 -4.86 -13.12 -8.30
N TYR A 99 -6.10 -13.42 -8.65
CA TYR A 99 -6.50 -13.76 -10.01
C TYR A 99 -7.31 -12.62 -10.62
N ASP A 100 -6.84 -12.15 -11.75
CA ASP A 100 -7.52 -11.15 -12.57
C ASP A 100 -8.36 -11.85 -13.62
N GLU A 101 -9.68 -11.83 -13.45
CA GLU A 101 -10.63 -12.45 -14.36
C GLU A 101 -10.70 -11.71 -15.71
N SER A 102 -10.36 -10.44 -15.77
CA SER A 102 -10.41 -9.63 -17.00
C SER A 102 -9.39 -10.08 -18.05
N CYS A 103 -8.22 -10.54 -17.61
CA CYS A 103 -7.13 -10.96 -18.48
C CYS A 103 -6.67 -12.41 -18.24
N GLY A 104 -7.25 -13.13 -17.26
CA GLY A 104 -6.92 -14.51 -16.94
C GLY A 104 -5.56 -14.71 -16.28
N LYS A 105 -4.95 -13.66 -15.73
CA LYS A 105 -3.63 -13.74 -15.09
C LYS A 105 -3.71 -13.85 -13.58
N THR A 106 -2.69 -14.52 -13.02
CA THR A 106 -2.47 -14.61 -11.58
C THR A 106 -1.15 -13.93 -11.24
N LEU A 107 -1.17 -12.99 -10.29
CA LEU A 107 0.03 -12.37 -9.72
C LEU A 107 0.05 -12.49 -8.20
N TYR A 108 1.24 -12.34 -7.64
CA TYR A 108 1.44 -12.28 -6.20
C TYR A 108 1.63 -10.83 -5.77
N ALA A 109 0.79 -10.37 -4.85
CA ALA A 109 0.87 -9.04 -4.31
C ALA A 109 1.31 -9.05 -2.83
N LYS A 110 2.11 -8.07 -2.43
CA LYS A 110 2.65 -7.95 -1.09
C LYS A 110 2.04 -6.75 -0.36
N ALA A 111 1.44 -7.01 0.81
CA ALA A 111 0.98 -6.00 1.76
C ALA A 111 1.92 -5.99 2.98
N TRP A 112 2.74 -4.95 3.07
CA TRP A 112 3.76 -4.84 4.09
C TRP A 112 3.18 -4.42 5.45
N ARG A 113 3.49 -5.17 6.53
CA ARG A 113 3.04 -4.92 7.91
C ARG A 113 1.52 -4.89 8.07
N GLN A 114 0.81 -5.71 7.27
CA GLN A 114 -0.65 -5.75 7.26
C GLN A 114 -1.22 -7.06 7.84
N ALA A 115 -0.40 -7.90 8.46
CA ALA A 115 -0.87 -9.19 8.96
C ALA A 115 -1.98 -9.06 10.01
N ASP A 116 -1.87 -8.07 10.90
CA ASP A 116 -2.85 -7.82 11.97
C ASP A 116 -4.06 -7.00 11.51
N ASN A 117 -3.91 -6.25 10.41
CA ASN A 117 -4.96 -5.37 9.88
C ASN A 117 -5.88 -6.07 8.87
N LEU A 118 -5.43 -7.18 8.29
CA LEU A 118 -6.19 -7.94 7.31
C LEU A 118 -6.79 -9.21 7.94
N PRO A 119 -8.05 -9.55 7.60
CA PRO A 119 -8.67 -10.79 8.08
C PRO A 119 -7.80 -12.02 7.81
N SER A 120 -7.87 -13.02 8.69
CA SER A 120 -7.11 -14.26 8.57
C SER A 120 -7.57 -15.13 7.39
N SER A 121 -8.83 -15.03 7.01
CA SER A 121 -9.43 -15.75 5.86
C SER A 121 -9.92 -14.73 4.83
N LEU A 122 -9.30 -14.74 3.67
CA LEU A 122 -9.60 -13.84 2.55
C LEU A 122 -9.92 -14.60 1.26
N GLU A 123 -9.70 -15.90 1.23
CA GLU A 123 -9.89 -16.73 0.05
C GLU A 123 -11.34 -16.67 -0.45
N GLY A 124 -11.50 -16.50 -1.76
CA GLY A 124 -12.80 -16.36 -2.42
C GLY A 124 -13.41 -14.96 -2.34
N GLN A 125 -12.81 -14.02 -1.63
CA GLN A 125 -13.24 -12.63 -1.63
C GLN A 125 -12.76 -11.91 -2.89
N ARG A 126 -13.52 -10.91 -3.32
CA ARG A 126 -13.16 -10.01 -4.41
C ARG A 126 -12.69 -8.68 -3.84
N VAL A 127 -11.60 -8.17 -4.41
CA VAL A 127 -10.99 -6.90 -4.00
C VAL A 127 -10.63 -6.07 -5.22
N ARG A 128 -10.58 -4.76 -5.02
CA ARG A 128 -9.87 -3.83 -5.90
C ARG A 128 -8.65 -3.33 -5.15
N LEU A 129 -7.52 -3.28 -5.81
CA LEU A 129 -6.28 -2.79 -5.24
C LEU A 129 -5.97 -1.38 -5.73
N ALA A 130 -5.40 -0.58 -4.85
CA ALA A 130 -4.46 0.46 -5.22
C ALA A 130 -3.05 -0.13 -5.10
N TYR A 131 -2.27 -0.16 -6.17
CA TYR A 131 -1.01 -0.88 -6.20
C TYR A 131 0.04 -0.23 -7.12
N SER A 132 1.31 -0.51 -6.83
CA SER A 132 2.44 -0.12 -7.67
C SER A 132 3.15 -1.39 -8.16
N PRO A 133 3.22 -1.64 -9.49
CA PRO A 133 3.98 -2.74 -10.05
C PRO A 133 5.45 -2.34 -10.21
N SER A 134 6.35 -3.30 -10.04
CA SER A 134 7.80 -3.11 -10.25
C SER A 134 8.46 -4.42 -10.65
N ILE A 135 9.74 -4.37 -11.01
CA ILE A 135 10.54 -5.57 -11.28
C ILE A 135 11.34 -5.93 -10.03
N ASP A 136 11.07 -7.11 -9.47
CA ASP A 136 11.88 -7.72 -8.42
C ASP A 136 12.97 -8.57 -9.08
N ARG A 137 14.23 -8.23 -8.83
CA ARG A 137 15.41 -8.97 -9.33
C ARG A 137 16.11 -9.79 -8.25
N TYR A 138 15.42 -10.03 -7.14
CA TYR A 138 15.96 -10.85 -6.08
C TYR A 138 16.25 -12.26 -6.61
N ASN A 139 17.43 -12.82 -6.34
CA ASN A 139 17.92 -14.09 -6.88
C ASN A 139 18.26 -14.10 -8.39
N GLY A 140 18.45 -12.95 -9.05
CA GLY A 140 18.85 -12.87 -10.45
C GLY A 140 17.75 -13.19 -11.46
N ILE A 141 16.53 -13.47 -11.03
CA ILE A 141 15.36 -13.70 -11.87
C ILE A 141 14.46 -12.47 -11.79
N ALA A 142 14.16 -11.88 -12.95
CA ALA A 142 13.21 -10.78 -13.03
C ALA A 142 11.78 -11.30 -12.85
N ASN A 143 11.12 -10.91 -11.77
CA ASN A 143 9.73 -11.21 -11.50
C ASN A 143 8.94 -9.92 -11.33
N VAL A 144 7.65 -9.97 -11.61
CA VAL A 144 6.75 -8.84 -11.30
C VAL A 144 6.50 -8.82 -9.79
N ASP A 145 6.78 -7.69 -9.17
CA ASP A 145 6.39 -7.39 -7.79
C ASP A 145 5.20 -6.44 -7.78
N VAL A 146 4.15 -6.81 -7.08
CA VAL A 146 2.94 -6.01 -6.89
C VAL A 146 2.90 -5.56 -5.44
N ARG A 147 3.15 -4.27 -5.21
CA ARG A 147 3.08 -3.68 -3.87
C ARG A 147 1.71 -3.09 -3.64
N ILE A 148 0.96 -3.65 -2.69
CA ILE A 148 -0.34 -3.13 -2.29
C ILE A 148 -0.14 -1.84 -1.49
N ARG A 149 -0.83 -0.78 -1.91
CA ARG A 149 -0.91 0.51 -1.23
C ARG A 149 -2.18 0.60 -0.39
N ASP A 150 -3.29 0.14 -0.97
CA ASP A 150 -4.60 0.08 -0.32
C ASP A 150 -5.44 -1.02 -0.96
N MET A 151 -6.54 -1.40 -0.30
CA MET A 151 -7.40 -2.50 -0.73
C MET A 151 -8.85 -2.23 -0.35
N GLU A 152 -9.73 -2.27 -1.34
CA GLU A 152 -11.17 -2.22 -1.18
C GLU A 152 -11.78 -3.63 -1.32
N PHE A 153 -12.52 -4.08 -0.30
CA PHE A 153 -13.28 -5.32 -0.40
C PHE A 153 -14.60 -5.06 -1.10
N LEU A 154 -14.84 -5.78 -2.19
CA LEU A 154 -16.06 -5.63 -2.99
C LEU A 154 -17.16 -6.51 -2.39
N GLN A 155 -18.36 -5.93 -2.23
CA GLN A 155 -19.52 -6.70 -1.81
C GLN A 155 -19.88 -7.74 -2.89
N ARG A 156 -20.38 -8.88 -2.43
CA ARG A 156 -20.85 -9.96 -3.32
C ARG A 156 -22.08 -9.53 -4.10
#